data_d7dc96a95d7b4aff590743bc891b9bd9
#
_entry.id   d7dc96a95d7b4aff590743bc891b9bd9
#
_cell.length_a   1.000
_cell.length_b   1.000
_cell.length_c   1.000
_cell.angle_alpha   90.00
_cell.angle_beta   90.00
_cell.angle_gamma   90.00
#
_symmetry.space_group_name_H-M   'P 1'
#
loop_
_entity.id
_entity.type
_entity.pdbx_description
1 polymer ?
#
loop_
_entity_poly.entity_id
_entity_poly.type
_entity_poly.pdbx_seq_one_letter_code
_entity_poly.pdbx_strand_id
1 'polypeptide(L)'
;MADVYHALGLHMHQPLGNLAALHNSGESWEARQILWCYDRPVRMLEGYEDIARLHMSLSGTLLKQLEDPAVRQTFSDIVNIEGFLDRYRRSNIEFVGSGLYHPVYPLSPPADWDAQTEWWLGLGRHLLGRERFEGFWPPEMGFCMEMIPMLKRHGYRYVLVDSL
;
A
#
# COMPACT_ATOMS: atom_id res chain seq x y z
N MET A 1 29.56 12.76 -16.73
CA MET A 1 28.86 11.45 -16.67
C MET A 1 27.43 11.77 -16.32
N ALA A 2 26.45 11.10 -16.95
CA ALA A 2 25.07 11.27 -16.54
C ALA A 2 24.85 10.60 -15.17
N ASP A 3 24.17 11.27 -14.24
CA ASP A 3 23.80 10.69 -12.97
C ASP A 3 22.75 9.59 -13.21
N VAL A 4 22.95 8.43 -12.58
CA VAL A 4 22.00 7.31 -12.64
C VAL A 4 21.29 7.23 -11.30
N TYR A 5 19.97 7.30 -11.34
CA TYR A 5 19.12 7.16 -10.16
C TYR A 5 18.43 5.80 -10.18
N HIS A 6 18.39 5.14 -9.03
CA HIS A 6 17.66 3.90 -8.84
C HIS A 6 16.49 4.14 -7.89
N ALA A 7 15.26 3.93 -8.39
CA ALA A 7 14.05 3.97 -7.58
C ALA A 7 13.58 2.54 -7.29
N LEU A 8 13.54 2.16 -6.02
CA LEU A 8 13.02 0.87 -5.59
C LEU A 8 11.57 1.02 -5.12
N GLY A 9 10.65 0.35 -5.81
CA GLY A 9 9.23 0.28 -5.46
C GLY A 9 8.86 -1.11 -4.96
N LEU A 10 8.12 -1.19 -3.86
CA LEU A 10 7.52 -2.42 -3.35
C LEU A 10 6.00 -2.31 -3.39
N HIS A 11 5.35 -3.33 -3.93
CA HIS A 11 3.89 -3.46 -3.93
C HIS A 11 3.46 -4.51 -2.90
N MET A 12 2.66 -4.06 -1.92
CA MET A 12 2.13 -4.89 -0.84
C MET A 12 0.63 -5.07 -1.05
N HIS A 13 0.22 -6.27 -1.41
CA HIS A 13 -1.18 -6.60 -1.66
C HIS A 13 -1.62 -7.82 -0.86
N GLN A 14 -2.86 -7.76 -0.37
CA GLN A 14 -3.51 -8.91 0.25
C GLN A 14 -5.01 -8.83 -0.06
N PRO A 15 -5.59 -9.87 -0.68
CA PRO A 15 -7.04 -9.93 -0.88
C PRO A 15 -7.79 -9.79 0.44
N LEU A 16 -8.94 -9.13 0.41
CA LEU A 16 -9.73 -8.87 1.61
C LEU A 16 -10.14 -10.19 2.28
N GLY A 17 -9.91 -10.31 3.59
CA GLY A 17 -10.23 -11.48 4.40
C GLY A 17 -9.23 -12.64 4.29
N ASN A 18 -8.20 -12.55 3.43
CA ASN A 18 -7.29 -13.66 3.20
C ASN A 18 -6.46 -14.02 4.45
N LEU A 19 -6.02 -13.05 5.24
CA LEU A 19 -5.28 -13.33 6.49
C LEU A 19 -6.12 -14.17 7.46
N ALA A 20 -7.38 -13.80 7.64
CA ALA A 20 -8.30 -14.56 8.49
C ALA A 20 -8.61 -15.95 7.91
N ALA A 21 -8.79 -16.06 6.58
CA ALA A 21 -9.02 -17.33 5.91
C ALA A 21 -7.84 -18.30 6.09
N LEU A 22 -6.61 -17.85 5.89
CA LEU A 22 -5.40 -18.63 6.12
C LEU A 22 -5.27 -19.08 7.59
N HIS A 23 -5.54 -18.18 8.53
CA HIS A 23 -5.53 -18.55 9.95
C HIS A 23 -6.56 -19.65 10.27
N ASN A 24 -7.78 -19.51 9.77
CA ASN A 24 -8.89 -20.42 10.04
C ASN A 24 -8.73 -21.79 9.32
N SER A 25 -8.01 -21.84 8.19
CA SER A 25 -7.73 -23.09 7.46
C SER A 25 -6.61 -23.92 8.08
N GLY A 26 -5.97 -23.42 9.13
CA GLY A 26 -4.79 -24.05 9.74
C GLY A 26 -3.46 -23.65 9.10
N GLU A 27 -3.48 -22.77 8.12
CA GLU A 27 -2.29 -22.23 7.44
C GLU A 27 -1.77 -20.95 8.14
N SER A 28 -1.85 -20.93 9.47
CA SER A 28 -1.40 -19.79 10.30
C SER A 28 0.06 -19.41 10.03
N TRP A 29 0.90 -20.39 9.65
CA TRP A 29 2.28 -20.12 9.28
C TRP A 29 2.41 -19.20 8.08
N GLU A 30 1.60 -19.39 7.04
CA GLU A 30 1.61 -18.52 5.86
C GLU A 30 1.16 -17.09 6.21
N ALA A 31 0.08 -16.94 6.97
CA ALA A 31 -0.38 -15.64 7.44
C ALA A 31 0.71 -14.91 8.25
N ARG A 32 1.48 -15.64 9.08
CA ARG A 32 2.65 -15.11 9.81
C ARG A 32 3.71 -14.57 8.88
N GLN A 33 4.11 -15.36 7.86
CA GLN A 33 5.13 -14.96 6.89
C GLN A 33 4.70 -13.71 6.13
N ILE A 34 3.43 -13.64 5.71
CA ILE A 34 2.85 -12.48 5.04
C ILE A 34 2.99 -11.23 5.91
N LEU A 35 2.58 -11.28 7.17
CA LEU A 35 2.67 -10.14 8.08
C LEU A 35 4.12 -9.71 8.35
N TRP A 36 5.04 -10.66 8.48
CA TRP A 36 6.47 -10.35 8.61
C TRP A 36 7.05 -9.70 7.35
N CYS A 37 6.57 -10.09 6.16
CA CYS A 37 6.98 -9.45 4.91
C CYS A 37 6.55 -7.97 4.85
N TYR A 38 5.43 -7.61 5.47
CA TYR A 38 5.01 -6.20 5.54
C TYR A 38 5.80 -5.38 6.56
N ASP A 39 6.12 -5.95 7.71
CA ASP A 39 6.94 -5.30 8.73
C ASP A 39 8.42 -5.17 8.32
N ARG A 40 8.93 -6.15 7.60
CA ARG A 40 10.37 -6.28 7.28
C ARG A 40 10.98 -5.06 6.58
N PRO A 41 10.39 -4.48 5.51
CA PRO A 41 11.03 -3.38 4.79
C PRO A 41 11.29 -2.17 5.69
N VAL A 42 10.34 -1.79 6.53
CA VAL A 42 10.50 -0.62 7.41
C VAL A 42 11.53 -0.87 8.49
N ARG A 43 11.62 -2.09 9.04
CA ARG A 43 12.68 -2.45 9.99
C ARG A 43 14.07 -2.44 9.37
N MET A 44 14.17 -2.86 8.11
CA MET A 44 15.46 -2.88 7.40
C MET A 44 15.96 -1.49 7.02
N LEU A 45 15.08 -0.48 7.05
CA LEU A 45 15.46 0.92 6.83
C LEU A 45 15.94 1.63 8.10
N GLU A 46 15.67 1.08 9.28
CA GLU A 46 16.11 1.68 10.54
C GLU A 46 17.65 1.83 10.58
N GLY A 47 18.13 3.05 10.75
CA GLY A 47 19.56 3.40 10.72
C GLY A 47 20.13 3.67 9.33
N TYR A 48 19.30 3.63 8.28
CA TYR A 48 19.72 3.93 6.90
C TYR A 48 18.88 5.06 6.27
N GLU A 49 18.18 5.83 7.09
CA GLU A 49 17.22 6.87 6.63
C GLU A 49 17.89 7.97 5.81
N ASP A 50 19.20 8.21 6.03
CA ASP A 50 19.95 9.24 5.30
C ASP A 50 20.26 8.84 3.85
N ILE A 51 20.38 7.55 3.57
CA ILE A 51 20.83 7.03 2.27
C ILE A 51 19.78 6.20 1.53
N ALA A 52 18.94 5.47 2.26
CA ALA A 52 17.92 4.62 1.65
C ALA A 52 16.63 5.39 1.39
N ARG A 53 16.07 5.20 0.20
CA ARG A 53 14.76 5.69 -0.20
C ARG A 53 13.97 4.54 -0.77
N LEU A 54 12.73 4.41 -0.32
CA LEU A 54 11.84 3.32 -0.74
C LEU A 54 10.49 3.92 -1.10
N HIS A 55 9.95 3.50 -2.23
CA HIS A 55 8.56 3.74 -2.62
C HIS A 55 7.74 2.51 -2.26
N MET A 56 6.58 2.69 -1.65
CA MET A 56 5.75 1.56 -1.22
C MET A 56 4.29 1.80 -1.54
N SER A 57 3.69 0.85 -2.23
CA SER A 57 2.24 0.78 -2.40
C SER A 57 1.66 -0.28 -1.46
N LEU A 58 0.66 0.10 -0.67
CA LEU A 58 -0.16 -0.84 0.09
C LEU A 58 -1.57 -0.82 -0.50
N SER A 59 -2.06 -1.98 -0.94
CA SER A 59 -3.44 -2.06 -1.43
C SER A 59 -4.44 -1.68 -0.34
N GLY A 60 -5.55 -1.07 -0.72
CA GLY A 60 -6.59 -0.70 0.23
C GLY A 60 -7.18 -1.91 0.96
N THR A 61 -7.26 -3.06 0.29
CA THR A 61 -7.69 -4.34 0.90
C THR A 61 -6.73 -4.84 1.97
N LEU A 62 -5.42 -4.60 1.82
CA LEU A 62 -4.45 -4.85 2.88
C LEU A 62 -4.64 -3.87 4.03
N LEU A 63 -4.71 -2.56 3.74
CA LEU A 63 -4.90 -1.53 4.78
C LEU A 63 -6.16 -1.78 5.61
N LYS A 64 -7.28 -2.22 4.99
CA LYS A 64 -8.50 -2.60 5.72
C LYS A 64 -8.29 -3.76 6.69
N GLN A 65 -7.49 -4.75 6.31
CA GLN A 65 -7.17 -5.86 7.20
C GLN A 65 -6.25 -5.41 8.35
N LEU A 66 -5.28 -4.52 8.08
CA LEU A 66 -4.42 -3.96 9.11
C LEU A 66 -5.16 -3.02 10.08
N GLU A 67 -6.25 -2.40 9.64
CA GLU A 67 -7.13 -1.58 10.48
C GLU A 67 -8.01 -2.44 11.40
N ASP A 68 -8.43 -3.63 10.95
CA ASP A 68 -9.42 -4.47 11.62
C ASP A 68 -8.93 -4.93 13.01
N PRO A 69 -9.63 -4.57 14.11
CA PRO A 69 -9.28 -5.00 15.45
C PRO A 69 -9.25 -6.53 15.61
N ALA A 70 -10.10 -7.26 14.90
CA ALA A 70 -10.13 -8.72 14.96
C ALA A 70 -8.85 -9.32 14.35
N VAL A 71 -8.37 -8.78 13.23
CA VAL A 71 -7.09 -9.19 12.62
C VAL A 71 -5.94 -8.86 13.57
N ARG A 72 -5.91 -7.66 14.12
CA ARG A 72 -4.87 -7.25 15.09
C ARG A 72 -4.83 -8.16 16.32
N GLN A 73 -6.00 -8.51 16.86
CA GLN A 73 -6.11 -9.43 18.00
C GLN A 73 -5.64 -10.84 17.64
N THR A 74 -6.09 -11.37 16.50
CA THR A 74 -5.75 -12.73 16.05
C THR A 74 -4.25 -12.94 15.88
N PHE A 75 -3.53 -11.93 15.42
CA PHE A 75 -2.10 -12.02 15.13
C PHE A 75 -1.19 -11.31 16.15
N SER A 76 -1.73 -10.91 17.29
CA SER A 76 -1.01 -10.12 18.32
C SER A 76 0.19 -10.85 18.94
N ASP A 77 0.18 -12.18 18.97
CA ASP A 77 1.29 -13.03 19.43
C ASP A 77 2.43 -13.16 18.41
N ILE A 78 2.20 -12.71 17.19
CA ILE A 78 3.11 -12.89 16.04
C ILE A 78 3.78 -11.60 15.65
N VAL A 79 2.96 -10.56 15.45
CA VAL A 79 3.39 -9.25 15.01
C VAL A 79 2.58 -8.16 15.68
N ASN A 80 3.26 -7.16 16.17
CA ASN A 80 2.61 -5.95 16.64
C ASN A 80 2.28 -5.07 15.43
N ILE A 81 1.06 -5.23 14.87
CA ILE A 81 0.59 -4.49 13.69
C ILE A 81 0.64 -2.98 13.95
N GLU A 82 0.19 -2.50 15.11
CA GLU A 82 0.26 -1.08 15.45
C GLU A 82 1.72 -0.60 15.51
N GLY A 83 2.61 -1.42 16.06
CA GLY A 83 4.03 -1.09 16.15
C GLY A 83 4.69 -0.93 14.77
N PHE A 84 4.36 -1.77 13.79
CA PHE A 84 4.92 -1.57 12.45
C PHE A 84 4.23 -0.41 11.68
N LEU A 85 2.94 -0.16 11.90
CA LEU A 85 2.28 1.04 11.37
C LEU A 85 2.90 2.33 11.96
N ASP A 86 3.28 2.33 13.24
CA ASP A 86 4.01 3.44 13.84
C ASP A 86 5.39 3.63 13.20
N ARG A 87 6.10 2.56 12.88
CA ARG A 87 7.34 2.66 12.11
C ARG A 87 7.11 3.23 10.71
N TYR A 88 6.05 2.83 10.02
CA TYR A 88 5.64 3.39 8.73
C TYR A 88 5.40 4.90 8.83
N ARG A 89 4.65 5.36 9.85
CA ARG A 89 4.37 6.79 10.08
C ARG A 89 5.64 7.61 10.28
N ARG A 90 6.65 7.06 10.94
CA ARG A 90 7.92 7.74 11.24
C ARG A 90 8.98 7.57 10.15
N SER A 91 8.81 6.64 9.23
CA SER A 91 9.79 6.35 8.18
C SER A 91 9.87 7.46 7.13
N ASN A 92 10.93 7.43 6.34
CA ASN A 92 11.08 8.26 5.14
C ASN A 92 10.56 7.55 3.86
N ILE A 93 9.77 6.49 4.00
CA ILE A 93 9.13 5.79 2.89
C ILE A 93 8.17 6.75 2.18
N GLU A 94 8.28 6.82 0.87
CA GLU A 94 7.27 7.45 0.02
C GLU A 94 6.16 6.45 -0.27
N PHE A 95 4.99 6.68 0.33
CA PHE A 95 3.83 5.86 0.03
C PHE A 95 3.14 6.36 -1.23
N VAL A 96 2.83 5.43 -2.13
CA VAL A 96 2.09 5.72 -3.36
C VAL A 96 0.66 5.22 -3.25
N GLY A 97 -0.29 6.04 -3.72
CA GLY A 97 -1.71 5.76 -3.67
C GLY A 97 -2.15 4.65 -4.61
N SER A 98 -3.37 4.16 -4.40
CA SER A 98 -3.97 3.11 -5.21
C SER A 98 -5.51 3.19 -5.11
N GLY A 99 -6.23 2.15 -5.52
CA GLY A 99 -7.67 1.98 -5.27
C GLY A 99 -7.96 1.13 -4.04
N LEU A 100 -9.08 1.40 -3.36
CA LEU A 100 -9.42 0.69 -2.11
C LEU A 100 -9.56 -0.82 -2.31
N TYR A 101 -10.39 -1.24 -3.25
CA TYR A 101 -10.66 -2.65 -3.53
C TYR A 101 -9.82 -3.22 -4.68
N HIS A 102 -8.68 -2.62 -4.95
CA HIS A 102 -7.73 -3.06 -5.97
C HIS A 102 -8.35 -3.16 -7.38
N PRO A 103 -9.15 -2.16 -7.83
CA PRO A 103 -9.80 -2.24 -9.13
C PRO A 103 -8.78 -2.08 -10.25
N VAL A 104 -8.89 -2.87 -11.31
CA VAL A 104 -8.23 -2.56 -12.59
C VAL A 104 -9.02 -1.42 -13.22
N TYR A 105 -8.56 -0.19 -13.04
CA TYR A 105 -9.31 1.01 -13.38
C TYR A 105 -9.88 1.03 -14.81
N PRO A 106 -9.12 0.71 -15.88
CA PRO A 106 -9.66 0.71 -17.23
C PRO A 106 -10.77 -0.31 -17.48
N LEU A 107 -10.89 -1.33 -16.61
CA LEU A 107 -11.91 -2.38 -16.70
C LEU A 107 -13.11 -2.13 -15.76
N SER A 108 -13.06 -1.07 -14.96
CA SER A 108 -14.12 -0.69 -14.03
C SER A 108 -14.86 0.56 -14.53
N PRO A 109 -16.14 0.76 -14.12
CA PRO A 109 -16.89 1.94 -14.51
C PRO A 109 -16.17 3.24 -14.09
N PRO A 110 -15.98 4.22 -14.99
CA PRO A 110 -15.31 5.49 -14.63
C PRO A 110 -16.02 6.24 -13.50
N ALA A 111 -17.31 6.04 -13.31
CA ALA A 111 -18.07 6.64 -12.21
C ALA A 111 -17.59 6.20 -10.81
N ASP A 112 -16.93 5.05 -10.71
CA ASP A 112 -16.45 4.49 -9.44
C ASP A 112 -15.00 4.91 -9.12
N TRP A 113 -14.27 5.46 -10.07
CA TRP A 113 -12.84 5.74 -9.93
C TRP A 113 -12.54 6.72 -8.80
N ASP A 114 -13.29 7.83 -8.73
CA ASP A 114 -13.09 8.84 -7.67
C ASP A 114 -13.36 8.22 -6.30
N ALA A 115 -14.45 7.47 -6.12
CA ALA A 115 -14.79 6.83 -4.85
C ALA A 115 -13.72 5.82 -4.40
N GLN A 116 -13.24 4.97 -5.29
CA GLN A 116 -12.17 4.00 -4.99
C GLN A 116 -10.88 4.70 -4.52
N THR A 117 -10.54 5.80 -5.18
CA THR A 117 -9.36 6.60 -4.87
C THR A 117 -9.52 7.36 -3.56
N GLU A 118 -10.66 8.01 -3.32
CA GLU A 118 -10.96 8.75 -2.09
C GLU A 118 -10.96 7.85 -0.86
N TRP A 119 -11.57 6.68 -0.96
CA TRP A 119 -11.60 5.71 0.14
C TRP A 119 -10.20 5.21 0.49
N TRP A 120 -9.36 4.95 -0.53
CA TRP A 120 -7.97 4.60 -0.28
C TRP A 120 -7.23 5.74 0.40
N LEU A 121 -7.38 6.98 -0.09
CA LEU A 121 -6.75 8.17 0.49
C LEU A 121 -7.14 8.37 1.95
N GLY A 122 -8.43 8.21 2.29
CA GLY A 122 -8.91 8.32 3.67
C GLY A 122 -8.22 7.31 4.59
N LEU A 123 -8.18 6.06 4.18
CA LEU A 123 -7.55 4.98 4.93
C LEU A 123 -6.03 5.12 5.00
N GLY A 124 -5.39 5.52 3.90
CA GLY A 124 -3.95 5.78 3.85
C GLY A 124 -3.53 6.92 4.78
N ARG A 125 -4.26 8.03 4.80
CA ARG A 125 -4.01 9.13 5.75
C ARG A 125 -4.11 8.66 7.19
N HIS A 126 -5.16 7.92 7.52
CA HIS A 126 -5.40 7.41 8.85
C HIS A 126 -4.29 6.46 9.33
N LEU A 127 -3.94 5.46 8.52
CA LEU A 127 -3.02 4.40 8.93
C LEU A 127 -1.54 4.76 8.73
N LEU A 128 -1.20 5.47 7.66
CA LEU A 128 0.18 5.77 7.30
C LEU A 128 0.65 7.17 7.77
N GLY A 129 -0.26 7.98 8.29
CA GLY A 129 0.06 9.31 8.84
C GLY A 129 0.61 10.28 7.80
N ARG A 130 0.14 10.20 6.56
CA ARG A 130 0.54 11.10 5.45
C ARG A 130 -0.66 11.90 4.97
N GLU A 131 -0.52 13.22 4.91
CA GLU A 131 -1.57 14.11 4.38
C GLU A 131 -1.70 14.02 2.87
N ARG A 132 -0.58 13.74 2.18
CA ARG A 132 -0.51 13.72 0.71
C ARG A 132 0.24 12.49 0.22
N PHE A 133 -0.17 12.03 -0.95
CA PHE A 133 0.47 10.95 -1.70
C PHE A 133 0.72 11.49 -3.11
N GLU A 134 2.00 11.60 -3.50
CA GLU A 134 2.35 12.22 -4.79
C GLU A 134 2.27 11.25 -5.96
N GLY A 135 2.57 9.97 -5.70
CA GLY A 135 2.53 8.91 -6.70
C GLY A 135 1.25 8.09 -6.64
N PHE A 136 0.86 7.54 -7.78
CA PHE A 136 -0.23 6.57 -7.90
C PHE A 136 0.27 5.29 -8.56
N TRP A 137 -0.01 4.15 -7.93
CA TRP A 137 0.25 2.83 -8.48
C TRP A 137 -1.09 2.17 -8.82
N PRO A 138 -1.48 2.19 -10.12
CA PRO A 138 -2.71 1.53 -10.52
C PRO A 138 -2.62 0.03 -10.24
N PRO A 139 -3.66 -0.58 -9.67
CA PRO A 139 -3.73 -2.02 -9.55
C PRO A 139 -3.44 -2.72 -10.88
N GLU A 140 -2.59 -3.77 -10.85
CA GLU A 140 -2.15 -4.53 -12.01
C GLU A 140 -1.50 -3.66 -13.12
N MET A 141 -0.95 -2.49 -12.76
CA MET A 141 -0.43 -1.48 -13.70
C MET A 141 -1.47 -1.02 -14.73
N GLY A 142 -2.76 -1.27 -14.45
CA GLY A 142 -3.88 -0.93 -15.33
C GLY A 142 -4.09 0.58 -15.43
N PHE A 143 -3.62 1.18 -16.50
CA PHE A 143 -3.69 2.61 -16.74
C PHE A 143 -4.31 2.93 -18.11
N CYS A 144 -5.08 4.02 -18.16
CA CYS A 144 -5.53 4.65 -19.40
C CYS A 144 -5.51 6.17 -19.26
N MET A 145 -5.44 6.88 -20.38
CA MET A 145 -5.29 8.34 -20.39
C MET A 145 -6.48 9.08 -19.73
N GLU A 146 -7.66 8.46 -19.74
CA GLU A 146 -8.89 8.96 -19.15
C GLU A 146 -8.81 9.08 -17.63
N MET A 147 -7.86 8.36 -16.98
CA MET A 147 -7.62 8.47 -15.54
C MET A 147 -6.92 9.77 -15.15
N ILE A 148 -6.22 10.44 -16.05
CA ILE A 148 -5.40 11.62 -15.73
C ILE A 148 -6.20 12.74 -15.04
N PRO A 149 -7.41 13.12 -15.50
CA PRO A 149 -8.19 14.15 -14.81
C PRO A 149 -8.55 13.79 -13.37
N MET A 150 -8.89 12.53 -13.11
CA MET A 150 -9.18 12.01 -11.78
C MET A 150 -7.91 12.07 -10.90
N LEU A 151 -6.78 11.55 -11.38
CA LEU A 151 -5.52 11.56 -10.64
C LEU A 151 -5.10 12.99 -10.25
N LYS A 152 -5.25 13.97 -11.16
CA LYS A 152 -4.98 15.39 -10.88
C LYS A 152 -5.91 15.96 -9.81
N ARG A 153 -7.21 15.64 -9.85
CA ARG A 153 -8.16 16.10 -8.82
C ARG A 153 -7.76 15.63 -7.42
N HIS A 154 -7.26 14.39 -7.31
CA HIS A 154 -6.81 13.81 -6.05
C HIS A 154 -5.38 14.20 -5.65
N GLY A 155 -4.71 15.07 -6.44
CA GLY A 155 -3.41 15.64 -6.10
C GLY A 155 -2.20 14.77 -6.46
N TYR A 156 -2.39 13.72 -7.23
CA TYR A 156 -1.28 12.91 -7.72
C TYR A 156 -0.47 13.63 -8.78
N ARG A 157 0.85 13.50 -8.72
CA ARG A 157 1.82 14.19 -9.58
C ARG A 157 2.44 13.24 -10.62
N TYR A 158 2.49 11.96 -10.29
CA TYR A 158 2.99 10.93 -11.20
C TYR A 158 2.21 9.62 -11.03
N VAL A 159 2.28 8.76 -12.02
CA VAL A 159 1.69 7.42 -12.03
C VAL A 159 2.73 6.42 -12.52
N LEU A 160 2.75 5.24 -11.89
CA LEU A 160 3.56 4.14 -12.36
C LEU A 160 2.82 3.43 -13.50
N VAL A 161 3.52 3.18 -14.59
CA VAL A 161 2.99 2.48 -15.76
C VAL A 161 3.98 1.43 -16.22
N ASP A 162 3.50 0.40 -16.90
CA ASP A 162 4.36 -0.59 -17.51
C ASP A 162 5.09 0.02 -18.73
N SER A 163 6.33 -0.39 -18.94
CA SER A 163 7.09 -0.06 -20.14
C SER A 163 6.87 -1.16 -21.18
N LEU A 164 6.00 -0.93 -22.13
CA LEU A 164 5.89 -1.78 -23.32
C LEU A 164 6.99 -1.45 -24.33
#